data_088acd4b63f9420300c56a6dedc4cdcb
#
_entry.id   088acd4b63f9420300c56a6dedc4cdcb
#
_cell.length_a   1.000
_cell.length_b   1.000
_cell.length_c   1.000
_cell.angle_alpha   90.00
_cell.angle_beta   90.00
_cell.angle_gamma   90.00
#
_symmetry.space_group_name_H-M   'P 1'
#
loop_
_entity.id
_entity.type
_entity.pdbx_description
1 polymer ?
#
loop_
_entity_poly.entity_id
_entity_poly.type
_entity_poly.pdbx_seq_one_letter_code
_entity_poly.pdbx_strand_id
1 'polypeptide(L)'
;IAAIKVHTHASSAHRTLGEVLAIVHKADAPPAVIAQAERIFNRIAKAEEAVHGTHHIHFHEVGADDAIADVIGSCMAVHLLSPGRILSLPIALGTGMMTCAHGTYPVPAPATAELLSSGRLLAMSGEHAGEQLTPTGAAILSEISEGIPSLPAGYIQKTGYGAGSRDDPKSPNVLRAFLMECSGMSEDIVDILETNVDDVTGECIGTTLGRMMEEGARDACAIPVLMKKGRPG
;
A
#
# COMPACT_ATOMS: atom_id res chain seq x y z
N ILE A 1 9.38 24.98 3.33
CA ILE A 1 10.01 23.85 2.61
C ILE A 1 9.80 24.12 1.12
N ALA A 2 10.85 24.04 0.31
CA ALA A 2 10.72 24.09 -1.13
C ALA A 2 10.16 22.72 -1.61
N ALA A 3 9.05 22.75 -2.34
CA ALA A 3 8.38 21.59 -2.86
C ALA A 3 7.91 21.81 -4.30
N ILE A 4 7.82 20.77 -5.09
CA ILE A 4 7.30 20.82 -6.45
C ILE A 4 5.77 20.72 -6.38
N LYS A 5 5.08 21.63 -7.03
CA LYS A 5 3.63 21.59 -7.21
C LYS A 5 3.31 21.39 -8.69
N VAL A 6 2.53 20.36 -8.97
CA VAL A 6 2.02 20.11 -10.32
C VAL A 6 0.65 20.79 -10.45
N HIS A 7 0.41 21.48 -11.54
CA HIS A 7 -0.86 22.06 -11.89
C HIS A 7 -1.37 21.40 -13.16
N THR A 8 -2.55 20.81 -13.08
CA THR A 8 -3.26 20.26 -14.23
C THR A 8 -4.40 21.20 -14.62
N HIS A 9 -4.60 21.42 -15.92
CA HIS A 9 -5.79 22.06 -16.44
C HIS A 9 -6.78 20.96 -16.83
N ALA A 10 -7.63 20.59 -15.87
CA ALA A 10 -8.51 19.45 -15.99
C ALA A 10 -9.96 19.89 -16.20
N SER A 11 -10.71 19.13 -16.99
CA SER A 11 -12.18 19.19 -17.02
C SER A 11 -12.75 18.27 -15.94
N SER A 12 -13.78 18.73 -15.24
CA SER A 12 -14.57 17.88 -14.34
C SER A 12 -15.51 17.01 -15.18
N ALA A 13 -15.06 15.83 -15.55
CA ALA A 13 -15.91 14.89 -16.29
C ALA A 13 -16.17 13.66 -15.42
N HIS A 14 -17.44 13.27 -15.32
CA HIS A 14 -17.84 11.99 -14.76
C HIS A 14 -17.63 10.92 -15.83
N ARG A 15 -16.85 9.89 -15.54
CA ARG A 15 -16.51 8.82 -16.49
C ARG A 15 -16.75 7.45 -15.87
N THR A 16 -17.11 6.52 -16.72
CA THR A 16 -17.07 5.09 -16.38
C THR A 16 -15.64 4.59 -16.36
N LEU A 17 -15.38 3.45 -15.71
CA LEU A 17 -14.07 2.79 -15.76
C LEU A 17 -13.60 2.56 -17.21
N GLY A 18 -14.49 2.10 -18.09
CA GLY A 18 -14.17 1.85 -19.50
C GLY A 18 -13.68 3.10 -20.24
N GLU A 19 -14.31 4.26 -19.99
CA GLU A 19 -13.90 5.53 -20.58
C GLU A 19 -12.54 6.00 -20.04
N VAL A 20 -12.27 5.84 -18.74
CA VAL A 20 -10.98 6.14 -18.14
C VAL A 20 -9.90 5.25 -18.73
N LEU A 21 -10.12 3.94 -18.79
CA LEU A 21 -9.15 2.99 -19.38
C LEU A 21 -8.90 3.28 -20.87
N ALA A 22 -9.92 3.70 -21.61
CA ALA A 22 -9.73 4.10 -23.01
C ALA A 22 -8.82 5.34 -23.17
N ILE A 23 -8.80 6.24 -22.19
CA ILE A 23 -7.86 7.38 -22.15
C ILE A 23 -6.46 6.90 -21.76
N VAL A 24 -6.35 6.07 -20.72
CA VAL A 24 -5.08 5.49 -20.25
C VAL A 24 -4.37 4.73 -21.38
N HIS A 25 -5.10 3.92 -22.14
CA HIS A 25 -4.54 3.15 -23.26
C HIS A 25 -4.10 4.01 -24.47
N LYS A 26 -4.58 5.26 -24.55
CA LYS A 26 -4.16 6.23 -25.59
C LYS A 26 -3.00 7.11 -25.15
N ALA A 27 -2.58 7.01 -23.88
CA ALA A 27 -1.48 7.82 -23.40
C ALA A 27 -0.16 7.44 -24.11
N ASP A 28 0.62 8.45 -24.45
CA ASP A 28 1.99 8.26 -24.99
C ASP A 28 2.94 7.91 -23.83
N ALA A 29 2.89 6.65 -23.40
CA ALA A 29 3.65 6.16 -22.26
C ALA A 29 4.11 4.71 -22.50
N PRO A 30 5.19 4.25 -21.83
CA PRO A 30 5.64 2.87 -21.92
C PRO A 30 4.54 1.86 -21.53
N PRO A 31 4.49 0.67 -22.18
CA PRO A 31 3.47 -0.34 -21.88
C PRO A 31 3.38 -0.73 -20.40
N ALA A 32 4.51 -0.74 -19.69
CA ALA A 32 4.56 -1.04 -18.26
C ALA A 32 3.83 0.03 -17.42
N VAL A 33 3.95 1.31 -17.80
CA VAL A 33 3.25 2.44 -17.16
C VAL A 33 1.75 2.33 -17.39
N ILE A 34 1.33 2.06 -18.63
CA ILE A 34 -0.09 1.86 -18.98
C ILE A 34 -0.70 0.72 -18.18
N ALA A 35 -0.03 -0.44 -18.15
CA ALA A 35 -0.50 -1.59 -17.40
C ALA A 35 -0.59 -1.33 -15.89
N GLN A 36 0.35 -0.56 -15.32
CA GLN A 36 0.31 -0.17 -13.91
C GLN A 36 -0.83 0.80 -13.62
N ALA A 37 -1.03 1.80 -14.47
CA ALA A 37 -2.15 2.74 -14.36
C ALA A 37 -3.52 2.02 -14.46
N GLU A 38 -3.66 1.07 -15.37
CA GLU A 38 -4.85 0.23 -15.49
C GLU A 38 -5.14 -0.54 -14.20
N ARG A 39 -4.13 -1.14 -13.57
CA ARG A 39 -4.30 -1.84 -12.28
C ARG A 39 -4.75 -0.89 -11.17
N ILE A 40 -4.22 0.33 -11.12
CA ILE A 40 -4.63 1.34 -10.13
C ILE A 40 -6.11 1.70 -10.32
N PHE A 41 -6.58 1.99 -11.54
CA PHE A 41 -7.99 2.29 -11.78
C PHE A 41 -8.92 1.11 -11.49
N ASN A 42 -8.48 -0.11 -11.77
CA ASN A 42 -9.23 -1.31 -11.40
C ASN A 42 -9.32 -1.49 -9.87
N ARG A 43 -8.30 -1.11 -9.10
CA ARG A 43 -8.37 -1.10 -7.63
C ARG A 43 -9.38 -0.08 -7.12
N ILE A 44 -9.39 1.12 -7.70
CA ILE A 44 -10.38 2.15 -7.33
C ILE A 44 -11.79 1.64 -7.62
N ALA A 45 -12.03 1.08 -8.80
CA ALA A 45 -13.33 0.54 -9.17
C ALA A 45 -13.80 -0.53 -8.18
N LYS A 46 -12.93 -1.48 -7.80
CA LYS A 46 -13.26 -2.51 -6.81
C LYS A 46 -13.58 -1.92 -5.43
N ALA A 47 -12.87 -0.90 -5.00
CA ALA A 47 -13.14 -0.23 -3.73
C ALA A 47 -14.51 0.49 -3.76
N GLU A 48 -14.83 1.17 -4.84
CA GLU A 48 -16.14 1.80 -5.04
C GLU A 48 -17.27 0.74 -5.13
N GLU A 49 -17.03 -0.39 -5.81
CA GLU A 49 -17.98 -1.52 -5.85
C GLU A 49 -18.28 -2.05 -4.44
N ALA A 50 -17.25 -2.23 -3.63
CA ALA A 50 -17.38 -2.72 -2.27
C ALA A 50 -18.20 -1.74 -1.40
N VAL A 51 -17.96 -0.43 -1.56
CA VAL A 51 -18.66 0.62 -0.81
C VAL A 51 -20.12 0.76 -1.23
N HIS A 52 -20.40 0.71 -2.54
CA HIS A 52 -21.75 0.93 -3.08
C HIS A 52 -22.59 -0.34 -3.19
N GLY A 53 -21.99 -1.53 -3.09
CA GLY A 53 -22.68 -2.80 -3.26
C GLY A 53 -23.24 -3.01 -4.67
N THR A 54 -22.66 -2.36 -5.69
CA THR A 54 -23.11 -2.42 -7.09
C THR A 54 -21.92 -2.51 -8.03
N HIS A 55 -22.09 -3.23 -9.15
CA HIS A 55 -21.08 -3.37 -10.20
C HIS A 55 -21.13 -2.26 -11.27
N HIS A 56 -22.12 -1.36 -11.20
CA HIS A 56 -22.22 -0.23 -12.12
C HIS A 56 -21.69 1.04 -11.45
N ILE A 57 -20.39 1.28 -11.60
CA ILE A 57 -19.74 2.43 -11.00
C ILE A 57 -19.52 3.53 -12.03
N HIS A 58 -19.95 4.72 -11.66
CA HIS A 58 -19.54 5.97 -12.29
C HIS A 58 -18.58 6.69 -11.34
N PHE A 59 -17.39 6.94 -11.80
CA PHE A 59 -16.44 7.74 -11.04
C PHE A 59 -16.89 9.18 -10.97
N HIS A 60 -17.27 9.64 -9.79
CA HIS A 60 -17.71 11.02 -9.59
C HIS A 60 -16.53 11.98 -9.45
N GLU A 61 -15.48 11.55 -8.73
CA GLU A 61 -14.29 12.37 -8.47
C GLU A 61 -13.04 11.81 -9.17
N VAL A 62 -12.89 10.49 -9.21
CA VAL A 62 -11.69 9.83 -9.74
C VAL A 62 -11.70 9.68 -11.27
N GLY A 63 -12.82 9.96 -11.93
CA GLY A 63 -12.95 9.96 -13.39
C GLY A 63 -12.49 11.26 -14.07
N ALA A 64 -12.09 12.27 -13.30
CA ALA A 64 -11.64 13.56 -13.82
C ALA A 64 -10.21 13.49 -14.42
N ASP A 65 -9.89 14.42 -15.30
CA ASP A 65 -8.63 14.43 -16.03
C ASP A 65 -7.40 14.58 -15.10
N ASP A 66 -7.55 15.27 -13.96
CA ASP A 66 -6.51 15.42 -12.95
C ASP A 66 -6.14 14.07 -12.29
N ALA A 67 -7.12 13.24 -11.93
CA ALA A 67 -6.87 11.93 -11.37
C ALA A 67 -6.17 11.01 -12.38
N ILE A 68 -6.53 11.10 -13.68
CA ILE A 68 -5.87 10.33 -14.75
C ILE A 68 -4.42 10.79 -14.90
N ALA A 69 -4.17 12.11 -14.88
CA ALA A 69 -2.82 12.67 -14.96
C ALA A 69 -1.97 12.28 -13.73
N ASP A 70 -2.55 12.30 -12.53
CA ASP A 70 -1.86 11.91 -11.29
C ASP A 70 -1.46 10.43 -11.31
N VAL A 71 -2.34 9.54 -11.75
CA VAL A 71 -2.06 8.11 -11.85
C VAL A 71 -0.97 7.84 -12.88
N ILE A 72 -1.13 8.33 -14.13
CA ILE A 72 -0.15 8.09 -15.19
C ILE A 72 1.19 8.75 -14.83
N GLY A 73 1.17 9.97 -14.30
CA GLY A 73 2.38 10.71 -13.88
C GLY A 73 3.14 10.00 -12.78
N SER A 74 2.43 9.44 -11.78
CA SER A 74 3.04 8.66 -10.70
C SER A 74 3.65 7.35 -11.21
N CYS A 75 2.95 6.62 -12.08
CA CYS A 75 3.48 5.42 -12.72
C CYS A 75 4.72 5.73 -13.58
N MET A 76 4.70 6.84 -14.32
CA MET A 76 5.84 7.29 -15.12
C MET A 76 7.04 7.66 -14.23
N ALA A 77 6.82 8.36 -13.12
CA ALA A 77 7.87 8.71 -12.17
C ALA A 77 8.54 7.46 -11.58
N VAL A 78 7.73 6.46 -11.17
CA VAL A 78 8.22 5.17 -10.69
C VAL A 78 9.01 4.43 -11.78
N HIS A 79 8.49 4.40 -13.00
CA HIS A 79 9.17 3.79 -14.14
C HIS A 79 10.54 4.41 -14.42
N LEU A 80 10.63 5.75 -14.41
CA LEU A 80 11.87 6.49 -14.64
C LEU A 80 12.89 6.32 -13.49
N LEU A 81 12.43 6.28 -12.24
CA LEU A 81 13.28 6.06 -11.08
C LEU A 81 13.75 4.61 -10.97
N SER A 82 12.96 3.69 -11.47
CA SER A 82 13.24 2.24 -11.46
C SER A 82 13.77 1.71 -10.11
N PRO A 83 13.08 1.99 -8.99
CA PRO A 83 13.54 1.53 -7.68
C PRO A 83 13.37 0.02 -7.54
N GLY A 84 14.25 -0.64 -6.78
CA GLY A 84 14.12 -2.07 -6.48
C GLY A 84 12.89 -2.37 -5.61
N ARG A 85 12.59 -1.49 -4.64
CA ARG A 85 11.40 -1.56 -3.77
C ARG A 85 10.88 -0.14 -3.49
N ILE A 86 9.57 -0.05 -3.28
CA ILE A 86 8.93 1.19 -2.82
C ILE A 86 8.26 0.87 -1.48
N LEU A 87 8.62 1.63 -0.46
CA LEU A 87 8.17 1.41 0.89
C LEU A 87 7.34 2.61 1.37
N SER A 88 6.18 2.33 1.97
CA SER A 88 5.31 3.34 2.56
C SER A 88 5.36 3.26 4.08
N LEU A 89 5.77 4.34 4.73
CA LEU A 89 5.62 4.52 6.17
C LEU A 89 4.13 4.68 6.53
N PRO A 90 3.76 4.55 7.82
CA PRO A 90 2.37 4.76 8.24
C PRO A 90 1.81 6.10 7.72
N ILE A 91 0.69 6.02 7.04
CA ILE A 91 0.08 7.14 6.31
C ILE A 91 -0.84 7.90 7.25
N ALA A 92 -0.63 9.21 7.38
CA ALA A 92 -1.52 10.07 8.14
C ALA A 92 -2.85 10.26 7.38
N LEU A 93 -3.97 9.87 8.00
CA LEU A 93 -5.29 9.92 7.38
C LEU A 93 -5.98 11.28 7.53
N GLY A 94 -5.59 12.04 8.56
CA GLY A 94 -6.29 13.23 9.00
C GLY A 94 -7.36 12.92 10.02
N THR A 95 -8.20 13.91 10.36
CA THR A 95 -9.25 13.81 11.40
C THR A 95 -10.52 14.55 11.01
N GLY A 96 -11.61 14.25 11.71
CA GLY A 96 -12.90 14.95 11.55
C GLY A 96 -13.75 14.37 10.44
N MET A 97 -14.53 15.24 9.80
CA MET A 97 -15.51 14.88 8.77
C MET A 97 -15.10 15.48 7.42
N MET A 98 -15.41 14.78 6.37
CA MET A 98 -15.30 15.26 4.98
C MET A 98 -16.65 15.21 4.28
N THR A 99 -16.88 16.09 3.35
CA THR A 99 -18.09 16.10 2.51
C THR A 99 -17.68 15.83 1.07
N CYS A 100 -18.31 14.83 0.47
CA CYS A 100 -18.12 14.45 -0.92
C CYS A 100 -19.47 14.33 -1.62
N ALA A 101 -19.50 13.89 -2.89
CA ALA A 101 -20.73 13.72 -3.67
C ALA A 101 -21.77 12.80 -3.01
N HIS A 102 -21.34 11.88 -2.14
CA HIS A 102 -22.19 10.89 -1.47
C HIS A 102 -22.62 11.30 -0.05
N GLY A 103 -22.28 12.48 0.42
CA GLY A 103 -22.62 12.98 1.76
C GLY A 103 -21.43 13.31 2.62
N THR A 104 -21.68 13.38 3.94
CA THR A 104 -20.66 13.70 4.94
C THR A 104 -20.24 12.46 5.72
N TYR A 105 -18.95 12.12 5.69
CA TYR A 105 -18.38 10.93 6.31
C TYR A 105 -17.22 11.28 7.24
N PRO A 106 -16.94 10.44 8.25
CA PRO A 106 -15.70 10.56 9.00
C PRO A 106 -14.50 10.23 8.08
N VAL A 107 -13.37 10.88 8.34
CA VAL A 107 -12.09 10.57 7.68
C VAL A 107 -11.51 9.27 8.24
N PRO A 108 -11.02 8.36 7.38
CA PRO A 108 -10.93 8.43 5.91
C PRO A 108 -12.27 8.15 5.21
N ALA A 109 -12.41 8.59 3.95
CA ALA A 109 -13.55 8.22 3.12
C ALA A 109 -13.69 6.69 2.98
N PRO A 110 -14.92 6.15 2.80
CA PRO A 110 -15.12 4.70 2.72
C PRO A 110 -14.26 4.01 1.65
N ALA A 111 -14.16 4.56 0.45
CA ALA A 111 -13.31 4.00 -0.61
C ALA A 111 -11.82 4.04 -0.24
N THR A 112 -11.34 5.10 0.43
CA THR A 112 -9.98 5.19 0.95
C THR A 112 -9.70 4.10 1.98
N ALA A 113 -10.65 3.83 2.91
CA ALA A 113 -10.52 2.77 3.90
C ALA A 113 -10.43 1.38 3.26
N GLU A 114 -11.25 1.11 2.23
CA GLU A 114 -11.22 -0.15 1.47
C GLU A 114 -9.89 -0.34 0.73
N LEU A 115 -9.38 0.71 0.10
CA LEU A 115 -8.07 0.68 -0.58
C LEU A 115 -6.91 0.43 0.37
N LEU A 116 -6.92 1.02 1.57
CA LEU A 116 -5.91 0.77 2.61
C LEU A 116 -5.94 -0.68 3.08
N SER A 117 -7.14 -1.23 3.31
CA SER A 117 -7.34 -2.61 3.73
C SER A 117 -6.82 -3.60 2.69
N SER A 118 -7.24 -3.44 1.44
CA SER A 118 -6.85 -4.32 0.33
C SER A 118 -5.38 -4.17 -0.06
N GLY A 119 -4.79 -2.98 0.12
CA GLY A 119 -3.39 -2.69 -0.15
C GLY A 119 -2.43 -3.08 0.98
N ARG A 120 -2.96 -3.50 2.15
CA ARG A 120 -2.16 -3.81 3.35
C ARG A 120 -1.22 -2.66 3.76
N LEU A 121 -1.67 -1.43 3.58
CA LEU A 121 -0.92 -0.24 3.97
C LEU A 121 -1.16 0.08 5.44
N LEU A 122 -0.11 0.54 6.11
CA LEU A 122 -0.22 0.99 7.49
C LEU A 122 -0.74 2.43 7.52
N ALA A 123 -1.74 2.66 8.36
CA ALA A 123 -2.34 3.96 8.55
C ALA A 123 -2.20 4.42 10.01
N MET A 124 -2.15 5.72 10.20
CA MET A 124 -2.13 6.34 11.52
C MET A 124 -3.10 7.53 11.55
N SER A 125 -3.58 7.88 12.73
CA SER A 125 -4.33 9.12 12.91
C SER A 125 -3.43 10.30 12.55
N GLY A 126 -3.98 11.26 11.79
CA GLY A 126 -3.30 12.51 11.50
C GLY A 126 -3.66 13.59 12.53
N GLU A 127 -2.84 14.63 12.62
CA GLU A 127 -3.12 15.81 13.47
C GLU A 127 -3.97 16.87 12.75
N HIS A 128 -4.07 16.77 11.40
CA HIS A 128 -4.75 17.77 10.58
C HIS A 128 -6.21 17.43 10.37
N ALA A 129 -7.05 18.47 10.43
CA ALA A 129 -8.47 18.36 10.11
C ALA A 129 -8.67 18.12 8.60
N GLY A 130 -9.65 17.27 8.28
CA GLY A 130 -9.97 16.87 6.92
C GLY A 130 -9.11 15.74 6.39
N GLU A 131 -9.41 15.32 5.18
CA GLU A 131 -8.75 14.22 4.49
C GLU A 131 -7.32 14.59 4.11
N GLN A 132 -6.36 13.72 4.48
CA GLN A 132 -4.95 13.83 4.10
C GLN A 132 -4.55 12.80 3.05
N LEU A 133 -5.31 11.73 2.93
CA LEU A 133 -5.13 10.68 1.92
C LEU A 133 -6.41 10.56 1.10
N THR A 134 -6.33 10.91 -0.18
CA THR A 134 -7.45 10.77 -1.13
C THR A 134 -7.57 9.34 -1.65
N PRO A 135 -8.73 8.92 -2.20
CA PRO A 135 -8.87 7.60 -2.83
C PRO A 135 -7.82 7.35 -3.93
N THR A 136 -7.54 8.35 -4.77
CA THR A 136 -6.50 8.24 -5.82
C THR A 136 -5.12 7.99 -5.22
N GLY A 137 -4.74 8.75 -4.19
CA GLY A 137 -3.45 8.56 -3.49
C GLY A 137 -3.34 7.18 -2.82
N ALA A 138 -4.43 6.73 -2.18
CA ALA A 138 -4.50 5.41 -1.56
C ALA A 138 -4.35 4.28 -2.60
N ALA A 139 -5.01 4.40 -3.75
CA ALA A 139 -4.92 3.41 -4.82
C ALA A 139 -3.52 3.33 -5.45
N ILE A 140 -2.88 4.48 -5.68
CA ILE A 140 -1.51 4.55 -6.16
C ILE A 140 -0.59 3.83 -5.18
N LEU A 141 -0.59 4.22 -3.90
CA LEU A 141 0.27 3.61 -2.88
C LEU A 141 0.00 2.11 -2.70
N SER A 142 -1.27 1.69 -2.74
CA SER A 142 -1.65 0.28 -2.62
C SER A 142 -1.16 -0.59 -3.78
N GLU A 143 -0.91 0.00 -4.94
CA GLU A 143 -0.40 -0.73 -6.11
C GLU A 143 1.12 -0.73 -6.19
N ILE A 144 1.77 0.37 -5.77
CA ILE A 144 3.21 0.54 -6.03
C ILE A 144 4.09 0.27 -4.81
N SER A 145 3.53 0.19 -3.59
CA SER A 145 4.35 0.17 -2.38
C SER A 145 3.95 -0.90 -1.37
N GLU A 146 4.88 -1.20 -0.49
CA GLU A 146 4.70 -2.07 0.66
C GLU A 146 4.65 -1.23 1.94
N GLY A 147 3.64 -1.48 2.81
CA GLY A 147 3.51 -0.80 4.09
C GLY A 147 4.54 -1.33 5.11
N ILE A 148 5.33 -0.43 5.68
CA ILE A 148 6.31 -0.76 6.72
C ILE A 148 6.13 0.14 7.95
N PRO A 149 6.41 -0.37 9.17
CA PRO A 149 6.17 0.39 10.41
C PRO A 149 7.20 1.50 10.65
N SER A 150 8.41 1.37 10.12
CA SER A 150 9.49 2.33 10.33
C SER A 150 10.45 2.36 9.16
N LEU A 151 11.20 3.45 9.02
CA LEU A 151 12.21 3.60 7.98
C LEU A 151 13.31 2.54 8.16
N PRO A 152 13.66 1.78 7.11
CA PRO A 152 14.75 0.81 7.20
C PRO A 152 16.11 1.53 7.38
N ALA A 153 17.07 0.80 7.92
CA ALA A 153 18.43 1.30 8.03
C ALA A 153 19.06 1.44 6.63
N GLY A 154 19.68 2.57 6.37
CA GLY A 154 20.32 2.85 5.07
C GLY A 154 20.72 4.31 4.93
N TYR A 155 21.34 4.63 3.80
CA TYR A 155 21.77 5.99 3.49
C TYR A 155 20.73 6.70 2.61
N ILE A 156 20.23 7.85 3.05
CA ILE A 156 19.39 8.72 2.23
C ILE A 156 20.29 9.41 1.19
N GLN A 157 20.10 9.06 -0.07
CA GLN A 157 20.86 9.65 -1.18
C GLN A 157 20.19 10.94 -1.69
N LYS A 158 18.85 10.95 -1.78
CA LYS A 158 18.09 12.10 -2.24
C LYS A 158 16.75 12.20 -1.52
N THR A 159 16.25 13.44 -1.41
CA THR A 159 14.94 13.74 -0.84
C THR A 159 14.16 14.58 -1.83
N GLY A 160 12.90 14.22 -2.06
CA GLY A 160 11.95 14.97 -2.86
C GLY A 160 10.70 15.36 -2.07
N TYR A 161 10.08 16.48 -2.42
CA TYR A 161 8.84 16.96 -1.83
C TYR A 161 7.84 17.32 -2.91
N GLY A 162 6.64 16.77 -2.83
CA GLY A 162 5.49 17.14 -3.65
C GLY A 162 4.46 17.91 -2.82
N ALA A 163 4.07 19.12 -3.27
CA ALA A 163 3.13 19.96 -2.55
C ALA A 163 1.69 19.73 -2.96
N GLY A 164 0.80 19.60 -1.98
CA GLY A 164 -0.65 19.61 -2.17
C GLY A 164 -1.22 21.00 -2.41
N SER A 165 -2.53 21.08 -2.68
CA SER A 165 -3.23 22.34 -2.98
C SER A 165 -3.67 23.09 -1.74
N ARG A 166 -3.96 22.39 -0.64
CA ARG A 166 -4.36 23.01 0.63
C ARG A 166 -3.13 23.56 1.33
N ASP A 167 -3.23 24.76 1.87
CA ASP A 167 -2.19 25.37 2.66
C ASP A 167 -2.61 25.34 4.14
N ASP A 168 -1.73 24.84 5.00
CA ASP A 168 -1.94 24.81 6.44
C ASP A 168 -0.80 25.63 7.10
N PRO A 169 -1.12 26.72 7.84
CA PRO A 169 -0.11 27.54 8.48
C PRO A 169 0.72 26.79 9.55
N LYS A 170 0.20 25.69 10.08
CA LYS A 170 0.84 24.94 11.16
C LYS A 170 1.73 23.82 10.66
N SER A 171 1.45 23.28 9.46
CA SER A 171 2.17 22.14 8.94
C SER A 171 2.16 22.13 7.40
N PRO A 172 3.30 21.89 6.77
CA PRO A 172 3.37 21.83 5.32
C PRO A 172 2.60 20.62 4.78
N ASN A 173 1.67 20.87 3.85
CA ASN A 173 0.95 19.82 3.14
C ASN A 173 1.82 19.30 2.00
N VAL A 174 2.70 18.36 2.32
CA VAL A 174 3.67 17.80 1.37
C VAL A 174 3.79 16.28 1.54
N LEU A 175 3.94 15.60 0.42
CA LEU A 175 4.45 14.22 0.37
C LEU A 175 5.97 14.29 0.30
N ARG A 176 6.65 13.55 1.16
CA ARG A 176 8.10 13.43 1.18
C ARG A 176 8.53 12.05 0.72
N ALA A 177 9.43 12.00 -0.25
CA ALA A 177 10.03 10.76 -0.73
C ALA A 177 11.55 10.76 -0.50
N PHE A 178 12.08 9.60 -0.14
CA PHE A 178 13.51 9.37 -0.01
C PHE A 178 13.97 8.35 -1.05
N LEU A 179 15.02 8.66 -1.78
CA LEU A 179 15.80 7.65 -2.47
C LEU A 179 16.89 7.17 -1.50
N MET A 180 16.83 5.89 -1.16
CA MET A 180 17.71 5.29 -0.17
C MET A 180 18.53 4.16 -0.77
N GLU A 181 19.76 4.04 -0.29
CA GLU A 181 20.57 2.84 -0.44
C GLU A 181 20.54 2.07 0.87
N CYS A 182 19.84 0.93 0.87
CA CYS A 182 19.76 0.06 2.04
C CYS A 182 20.94 -0.90 2.03
N SER A 183 21.81 -0.82 3.06
CA SER A 183 22.94 -1.71 3.20
C SER A 183 22.45 -3.08 3.70
N GLY A 184 22.53 -4.09 2.85
CA GLY A 184 22.58 -5.49 3.31
C GLY A 184 21.34 -6.08 3.98
N MET A 185 20.16 -5.54 3.77
CA MET A 185 18.95 -6.22 4.20
C MET A 185 18.50 -7.20 3.10
N SER A 186 19.10 -8.37 3.07
CA SER A 186 18.34 -9.54 2.63
C SER A 186 17.37 -9.84 3.76
N GLU A 187 16.11 -9.42 3.66
CA GLU A 187 15.06 -9.99 4.50
C GLU A 187 14.93 -11.45 4.10
N ASP A 188 15.34 -12.31 5.00
CA ASP A 188 15.15 -13.72 4.86
C ASP A 188 13.83 -14.06 5.54
N ILE A 189 12.84 -14.39 4.74
CA ILE A 189 11.54 -14.83 5.25
C ILE A 189 11.67 -16.30 5.59
N VAL A 190 11.40 -16.63 6.84
CA VAL A 190 11.31 -18.02 7.30
C VAL A 190 9.90 -18.29 7.79
N ASP A 191 9.35 -19.42 7.38
CA ASP A 191 8.11 -19.94 7.94
C ASP A 191 8.45 -20.81 9.16
N ILE A 192 7.74 -20.60 10.26
CA ILE A 192 7.88 -21.41 11.47
C ILE A 192 6.71 -22.37 11.53
N LEU A 193 7.02 -23.66 11.55
CA LEU A 193 6.05 -24.74 11.76
C LEU A 193 6.20 -25.27 13.19
N GLU A 194 5.16 -25.17 13.99
CA GLU A 194 5.13 -25.68 15.37
C GLU A 194 4.06 -26.75 15.50
N THR A 195 4.41 -27.84 16.19
CA THR A 195 3.45 -28.88 16.57
C THR A 195 3.77 -29.41 17.94
N ASN A 196 2.73 -29.85 18.68
CA ASN A 196 2.88 -30.51 19.96
C ASN A 196 2.62 -32.01 19.79
N VAL A 197 3.49 -32.83 20.35
CA VAL A 197 3.38 -34.27 20.34
C VAL A 197 3.47 -34.82 21.79
N ASP A 198 2.64 -35.81 22.18
CA ASP A 198 2.57 -36.30 23.57
C ASP A 198 2.69 -37.82 23.70
N ASP A 199 2.80 -38.58 22.62
CA ASP A 199 2.90 -40.04 22.63
C ASP A 199 3.92 -40.57 21.60
N VAL A 200 5.01 -39.84 21.41
CA VAL A 200 6.09 -40.18 20.49
C VAL A 200 7.39 -40.42 21.26
N THR A 201 8.15 -41.44 20.86
CA THR A 201 9.44 -41.73 21.48
C THR A 201 10.50 -40.69 21.09
N GLY A 202 11.46 -40.42 21.97
CA GLY A 202 12.58 -39.53 21.68
C GLY A 202 13.40 -39.95 20.46
N GLU A 203 13.48 -41.25 20.18
CA GLU A 203 14.15 -41.78 18.98
C GLU A 203 13.41 -41.39 17.69
N CYS A 204 12.08 -41.45 17.71
CA CYS A 204 11.25 -41.01 16.59
C CYS A 204 11.37 -39.49 16.38
N ILE A 205 11.39 -38.71 17.47
CA ILE A 205 11.62 -37.24 17.38
C ILE A 205 12.97 -36.96 16.76
N GLY A 206 14.06 -37.60 17.24
CA GLY A 206 15.40 -37.40 16.69
C GLY A 206 15.51 -37.75 15.22
N THR A 207 14.90 -38.85 14.78
CA THR A 207 14.86 -39.24 13.38
C THR A 207 14.08 -38.23 12.54
N THR A 208 12.96 -37.71 13.05
CA THR A 208 12.13 -36.74 12.36
C THR A 208 12.86 -35.40 12.18
N LEU A 209 13.55 -34.92 13.22
CA LEU A 209 14.36 -33.69 13.14
C LEU A 209 15.46 -33.84 12.08
N GLY A 210 16.15 -35.00 12.05
CA GLY A 210 17.16 -35.28 11.01
C GLY A 210 16.58 -35.19 9.58
N ARG A 211 15.43 -35.85 9.38
CA ARG A 211 14.75 -35.79 8.06
C ARG A 211 14.29 -34.39 7.68
N MET A 212 13.80 -33.59 8.64
CA MET A 212 13.44 -32.19 8.36
C MET A 212 14.64 -31.40 7.84
N MET A 213 15.81 -31.58 8.44
CA MET A 213 17.04 -30.92 7.99
C MET A 213 17.47 -31.41 6.60
N GLU A 214 17.34 -32.71 6.32
CA GLU A 214 17.63 -33.28 4.99
C GLU A 214 16.68 -32.76 3.89
N GLU A 215 15.41 -32.51 4.24
CA GLU A 215 14.39 -31.95 3.35
C GLU A 215 14.50 -30.42 3.18
N GLY A 216 15.48 -29.79 3.82
CA GLY A 216 15.82 -28.39 3.61
C GLY A 216 15.28 -27.41 4.66
N ALA A 217 14.85 -27.89 5.83
CA ALA A 217 14.57 -26.99 6.94
C ALA A 217 15.85 -26.25 7.36
N ARG A 218 15.74 -24.95 7.67
CA ARG A 218 16.90 -24.14 8.11
C ARG A 218 17.34 -24.48 9.52
N ASP A 219 16.38 -24.84 10.36
CA ASP A 219 16.60 -25.32 11.72
C ASP A 219 15.41 -26.21 12.13
N ALA A 220 15.66 -27.17 13.03
CA ALA A 220 14.63 -28.01 13.62
C ALA A 220 15.00 -28.34 15.06
N CYS A 221 14.13 -28.06 16.00
CA CYS A 221 14.37 -28.34 17.41
C CYS A 221 13.15 -28.97 18.09
N ALA A 222 13.38 -29.69 19.18
CA ALA A 222 12.35 -30.16 20.08
C ALA A 222 12.50 -29.45 21.43
N ILE A 223 11.41 -28.86 21.92
CA ILE A 223 11.38 -28.14 23.19
C ILE A 223 10.48 -28.95 24.13
N PRO A 224 10.98 -29.49 25.26
CA PRO A 224 10.15 -30.17 26.23
C PRO A 224 9.09 -29.23 26.80
N VAL A 225 7.84 -29.67 26.78
CA VAL A 225 6.72 -28.89 27.32
C VAL A 225 5.88 -29.74 28.26
N LEU A 226 5.18 -29.09 29.19
CA LEU A 226 4.20 -29.72 30.03
C LEU A 226 2.81 -29.51 29.43
N MET A 227 2.19 -30.60 28.98
CA MET A 227 0.88 -30.54 28.33
C MET A 227 -0.26 -30.76 29.35
N LYS A 228 -1.50 -30.71 28.87
CA LYS A 228 -2.70 -30.95 29.69
C LYS A 228 -2.58 -32.28 30.44
N LYS A 229 -3.12 -32.30 31.67
CA LYS A 229 -3.06 -33.44 32.61
C LYS A 229 -1.64 -33.77 33.10
N GLY A 230 -0.68 -32.84 33.01
CA GLY A 230 0.69 -33.02 33.49
C GLY A 230 1.52 -34.03 32.68
N ARG A 231 1.17 -34.28 31.42
CA ARG A 231 1.95 -35.13 30.53
C ARG A 231 3.13 -34.37 29.91
N PRO A 232 4.30 -35.00 29.81
CA PRO A 232 5.38 -34.42 29.01
C PRO A 232 5.02 -34.48 27.53
N GLY A 233 5.45 -33.45 26.78
CA GLY A 233 5.32 -33.40 25.35
C GLY A 233 6.57 -32.74 24.75
#